data_025f3ab5647f6f2857035679d4834a2e
#
_entry.id   025f3ab5647f6f2857035679d4834a2e
#
_cell.length_a   1.000
_cell.length_b   1.000
_cell.length_c   1.000
_cell.angle_alpha   90.00
_cell.angle_beta   90.00
_cell.angle_gamma   90.00
#
_symmetry.space_group_name_H-M   'P 1'
#
loop_
_entity.id
_entity.type
_entity.pdbx_description
1 polymer ?
#
loop_
_entity_poly.entity_id
_entity_poly.type
_entity_poly.pdbx_seq_one_letter_code
_entity_poly.pdbx_strand_id
1 'polypeptide(L)'
;MPLYFITFLGTLAVALLLYLAAVSYAAVTRRPPPAFIPEAGMAWLQAAGLALLWFIVGVCWLAFFNVYQIHVDMSAIGDAAFHAFSRGYTRRLPIVVLPYAAACLAWTLALWGASTRIPRRAVWGIATLCVISILSTPWAALALDDMQDHGYTEAAYRQLQTSHLVRSLALTIAAVWALVEKWRLPWR
;
A
#
# COMPACT_ATOMS: atom_id res chain seq x y z
N MET A 1 -10.55 16.93 10.12
CA MET A 1 -9.74 15.78 9.65
C MET A 1 -8.28 16.04 10.00
N PRO A 2 -7.56 15.14 10.68
CA PRO A 2 -6.17 15.37 11.04
C PRO A 2 -5.26 15.48 9.79
N LEU A 3 -4.20 16.30 9.86
CA LEU A 3 -3.29 16.56 8.74
C LEU A 3 -2.67 15.27 8.18
N TYR A 4 -2.27 14.34 9.03
CA TYR A 4 -1.66 13.05 8.62
C TYR A 4 -2.63 12.18 7.79
N PHE A 5 -3.94 12.28 8.04
CA PHE A 5 -4.94 11.55 7.26
C PHE A 5 -5.08 12.13 5.84
N ILE A 6 -5.09 13.46 5.75
CA ILE A 6 -5.08 14.17 4.45
C ILE A 6 -3.82 13.82 3.68
N THR A 7 -2.65 13.82 4.35
CA THR A 7 -1.37 13.43 3.75
C THR A 7 -1.41 12.00 3.24
N PHE A 8 -1.93 11.07 4.03
CA PHE A 8 -2.07 9.67 3.62
C PHE A 8 -2.92 9.50 2.37
N LEU A 9 -4.15 10.00 2.39
CA LEU A 9 -5.07 9.90 1.26
C LEU A 9 -4.55 10.64 0.02
N GLY A 10 -4.00 11.84 0.22
CA GLY A 10 -3.39 12.63 -0.85
C GLY A 10 -2.23 11.89 -1.51
N THR A 11 -1.37 11.25 -0.73
CA THR A 11 -0.25 10.46 -1.26
C THR A 11 -0.74 9.26 -2.08
N LEU A 12 -1.76 8.54 -1.61
CA LEU A 12 -2.34 7.43 -2.37
C LEU A 12 -3.02 7.91 -3.67
N ALA A 13 -3.73 9.03 -3.61
CA ALA A 13 -4.35 9.63 -4.79
C ALA A 13 -3.31 10.04 -5.84
N VAL A 14 -2.22 10.69 -5.42
CA VAL A 14 -1.10 11.04 -6.31
C VAL A 14 -0.46 9.79 -6.91
N ALA A 15 -0.21 8.75 -6.12
CA ALA A 15 0.34 7.49 -6.63
C ALA A 15 -0.58 6.87 -7.70
N LEU A 16 -1.89 6.84 -7.46
CA LEU A 16 -2.86 6.32 -8.43
C LEU A 16 -2.90 7.16 -9.71
N LEU A 17 -2.91 8.50 -9.59
CA LEU A 17 -2.91 9.41 -10.75
C LEU A 17 -1.64 9.26 -11.60
N LEU A 18 -0.48 9.13 -10.97
CA LEU A 18 0.79 8.88 -11.68
C LEU A 18 0.77 7.57 -12.44
N TYR A 19 0.22 6.52 -11.83
CA TYR A 19 0.05 5.23 -12.50
C TYR A 19 -0.90 5.33 -13.69
N LEU A 20 -2.09 5.91 -13.51
CA LEU A 20 -3.08 6.08 -14.57
C LEU A 20 -2.52 6.94 -15.72
N ALA A 21 -1.80 8.01 -15.42
CA ALA A 21 -1.12 8.84 -16.41
C ALA A 21 -0.08 8.03 -17.19
N ALA A 22 0.71 7.18 -16.52
CA ALA A 22 1.69 6.32 -17.18
C ALA A 22 1.03 5.29 -18.11
N VAL A 23 -0.05 4.64 -17.65
CA VAL A 23 -0.84 3.70 -18.46
C VAL A 23 -1.43 4.40 -19.68
N SER A 24 -2.09 5.55 -19.50
CA SER A 24 -2.70 6.32 -20.58
C SER A 24 -1.65 6.77 -21.60
N TYR A 25 -0.51 7.28 -21.14
CA TYR A 25 0.59 7.66 -22.02
C TYR A 25 1.09 6.47 -22.85
N ALA A 26 1.35 5.34 -22.21
CA ALA A 26 1.82 4.13 -22.88
C ALA A 26 0.80 3.59 -23.89
N ALA A 27 -0.49 3.62 -23.57
CA ALA A 27 -1.57 3.18 -24.45
C ALA A 27 -1.69 4.05 -25.71
N VAL A 28 -1.61 5.37 -25.55
CA VAL A 28 -1.76 6.32 -26.68
C VAL A 28 -0.50 6.35 -27.55
N THR A 29 0.68 6.42 -26.94
CA THR A 29 1.94 6.63 -27.70
C THR A 29 2.62 5.33 -28.11
N ARG A 30 2.20 4.19 -27.55
CA ARG A 30 2.90 2.89 -27.64
C ARG A 30 4.37 2.96 -27.21
N ARG A 31 4.68 3.93 -26.37
CA ARG A 31 6.03 4.17 -25.81
C ARG A 31 5.97 4.19 -24.28
N PRO A 32 7.05 3.86 -23.63
CA PRO A 32 7.12 4.04 -22.18
C PRO A 32 7.04 5.53 -21.80
N PRO A 33 6.56 5.87 -20.59
CA PRO A 33 6.58 7.25 -20.08
C PRO A 33 7.96 7.90 -20.17
N PRO A 34 8.04 9.22 -20.42
CA PRO A 34 9.30 9.94 -20.46
C PRO A 34 10.00 9.89 -19.10
N ALA A 35 11.33 9.86 -19.12
CA ALA A 35 12.12 9.78 -17.89
C ALA A 35 12.40 11.19 -17.37
N PHE A 36 11.74 11.58 -16.28
CA PHE A 36 11.99 12.84 -15.59
C PHE A 36 12.97 12.68 -14.41
N ILE A 37 13.10 11.47 -13.87
CA ILE A 37 14.00 11.18 -12.75
C ILE A 37 15.28 10.57 -13.32
N PRO A 38 16.46 11.19 -13.09
CA PRO A 38 17.72 10.69 -13.58
C PRO A 38 18.13 9.39 -12.88
N GLU A 39 19.07 8.65 -13.47
CA GLU A 39 19.45 7.30 -13.00
C GLU A 39 19.87 7.29 -11.52
N ALA A 40 20.67 8.26 -11.08
CA ALA A 40 21.10 8.35 -9.68
C ALA A 40 19.91 8.52 -8.71
N GLY A 41 18.94 9.40 -9.06
CA GLY A 41 17.72 9.57 -8.29
C GLY A 41 16.84 8.31 -8.28
N MET A 42 16.79 7.59 -9.42
CA MET A 42 16.07 6.33 -9.52
C MET A 42 16.67 5.23 -8.66
N ALA A 43 17.99 5.14 -8.55
CA ALA A 43 18.64 4.15 -7.70
C ALA A 43 18.25 4.35 -6.22
N TRP A 44 18.22 5.58 -5.76
CA TRP A 44 17.77 5.94 -4.40
C TRP A 44 16.27 5.69 -4.22
N LEU A 45 15.43 6.09 -5.16
CA LEU A 45 13.98 5.89 -5.12
C LEU A 45 13.62 4.40 -5.00
N GLN A 46 14.28 3.56 -5.79
CA GLN A 46 14.05 2.12 -5.75
C GLN A 46 14.58 1.48 -4.45
N ALA A 47 15.71 1.95 -3.93
CA ALA A 47 16.23 1.46 -2.65
C ALA A 47 15.30 1.83 -1.49
N ALA A 48 14.86 3.09 -1.42
CA ALA A 48 13.90 3.56 -0.42
C ALA A 48 12.54 2.85 -0.58
N GLY A 49 12.04 2.73 -1.81
CA GLY A 49 10.79 2.02 -2.11
C GLY A 49 10.84 0.55 -1.70
N LEU A 50 11.96 -0.13 -1.89
CA LEU A 50 12.15 -1.53 -1.45
C LEU A 50 12.16 -1.64 0.09
N ALA A 51 12.87 -0.75 0.77
CA ALA A 51 12.90 -0.72 2.23
C ALA A 51 11.50 -0.48 2.81
N LEU A 52 10.75 0.47 2.25
CA LEU A 52 9.37 0.77 2.64
C LEU A 52 8.42 -0.40 2.36
N LEU A 53 8.58 -1.12 1.23
CA LEU A 53 7.78 -2.31 0.94
C LEU A 53 8.00 -3.39 2.00
N TRP A 54 9.24 -3.70 2.38
CA TRP A 54 9.52 -4.70 3.40
C TRP A 54 9.01 -4.29 4.77
N PHE A 55 9.15 -3.01 5.13
CA PHE A 55 8.59 -2.50 6.37
C PHE A 55 7.07 -2.69 6.41
N ILE A 56 6.37 -2.27 5.35
CA ILE A 56 4.90 -2.34 5.35
C ILE A 56 4.37 -3.77 5.19
N VAL A 57 5.10 -4.67 4.52
CA VAL A 57 4.77 -6.09 4.48
C VAL A 57 4.75 -6.67 5.89
N GLY A 58 5.77 -6.38 6.70
CA GLY A 58 5.80 -6.80 8.11
C GLY A 58 4.62 -6.25 8.90
N VAL A 59 4.32 -4.95 8.76
CA VAL A 59 3.16 -4.30 9.40
C VAL A 59 1.84 -4.92 8.96
N CYS A 60 1.67 -5.21 7.66
CA CYS A 60 0.45 -5.81 7.13
C CYS A 60 0.23 -7.22 7.71
N TRP A 61 1.23 -8.08 7.73
CA TRP A 61 1.09 -9.40 8.30
C TRP A 61 0.88 -9.37 9.82
N LEU A 62 1.56 -8.47 10.54
CA LEU A 62 1.30 -8.24 11.96
C LEU A 62 -0.15 -7.82 12.21
N ALA A 63 -0.67 -6.88 11.41
CA ALA A 63 -2.05 -6.44 11.52
C ALA A 63 -3.03 -7.58 11.23
N PHE A 64 -2.77 -8.37 10.20
CA PHE A 64 -3.63 -9.48 9.80
C PHE A 64 -3.76 -10.54 10.88
N PHE A 65 -2.65 -10.97 11.49
CA PHE A 65 -2.66 -12.05 12.46
C PHE A 65 -2.95 -11.61 13.90
N ASN A 66 -2.61 -10.38 14.27
CA ASN A 66 -2.71 -9.94 15.67
C ASN A 66 -3.69 -8.79 15.85
N VAL A 67 -3.51 -7.68 15.10
CA VAL A 67 -4.29 -6.46 15.38
C VAL A 67 -5.77 -6.66 15.08
N TYR A 68 -6.10 -7.38 14.02
CA TYR A 68 -7.51 -7.63 13.70
C TYR A 68 -8.17 -8.65 14.64
N GLN A 69 -7.41 -9.56 15.23
CA GLN A 69 -7.94 -10.44 16.26
C GLN A 69 -8.43 -9.65 17.48
N ILE A 70 -7.79 -8.51 17.80
CA ILE A 70 -8.23 -7.64 18.89
C ILE A 70 -9.66 -7.12 18.68
N HIS A 71 -10.13 -6.96 17.43
CA HIS A 71 -11.53 -6.58 17.18
C HIS A 71 -12.51 -7.66 17.68
N VAL A 72 -12.17 -8.92 17.49
CA VAL A 72 -12.96 -10.05 17.98
C VAL A 72 -12.93 -10.09 19.52
N ASP A 73 -11.73 -9.96 20.10
CA ASP A 73 -11.55 -10.02 21.55
C ASP A 73 -12.29 -8.87 22.24
N MET A 74 -12.21 -7.65 21.67
CA MET A 74 -12.92 -6.48 22.23
C MET A 74 -14.43 -6.57 22.07
N SER A 75 -14.93 -7.20 21.01
CA SER A 75 -16.37 -7.43 20.85
C SER A 75 -16.92 -8.39 21.90
N ALA A 76 -16.12 -9.35 22.36
CA ALA A 76 -16.48 -10.29 23.42
C ALA A 76 -16.57 -9.61 24.81
N ILE A 77 -15.91 -8.46 25.02
CA ILE A 77 -15.99 -7.68 26.26
C ILE A 77 -17.30 -6.88 26.32
N GLY A 78 -17.80 -6.42 25.18
CA GLY A 78 -19.05 -5.68 25.04
C GLY A 78 -18.96 -4.44 24.16
N ASP A 79 -20.11 -3.93 23.73
CA ASP A 79 -20.21 -2.87 22.72
C ASP A 79 -19.47 -1.58 23.11
N ALA A 80 -19.58 -1.14 24.36
CA ALA A 80 -18.90 0.07 24.81
C ALA A 80 -17.36 -0.03 24.68
N ALA A 81 -16.80 -1.17 25.03
CA ALA A 81 -15.37 -1.44 24.91
C ALA A 81 -14.95 -1.52 23.43
N PHE A 82 -15.75 -2.19 22.61
CA PHE A 82 -15.52 -2.29 21.18
C PHE A 82 -15.53 -0.92 20.49
N HIS A 83 -16.53 -0.10 20.73
CA HIS A 83 -16.60 1.25 20.15
C HIS A 83 -15.46 2.17 20.61
N ALA A 84 -15.04 2.08 21.87
CA ALA A 84 -13.90 2.86 22.37
C ALA A 84 -12.59 2.43 21.67
N PHE A 85 -12.38 1.13 21.51
CA PHE A 85 -11.24 0.56 20.81
C PHE A 85 -11.23 0.95 19.32
N SER A 86 -12.35 0.74 18.61
CA SER A 86 -12.48 0.98 17.17
C SER A 86 -12.20 2.45 16.82
N ARG A 87 -12.75 3.40 17.58
CA ARG A 87 -12.45 4.85 17.42
C ARG A 87 -10.97 5.16 17.66
N GLY A 88 -10.37 4.56 18.69
CA GLY A 88 -8.95 4.74 19.01
C GLY A 88 -8.04 4.17 17.93
N TYR A 89 -8.37 3.01 17.41
CA TYR A 89 -7.67 2.34 16.32
C TYR A 89 -7.68 3.18 15.03
N THR A 90 -8.86 3.55 14.55
CA THR A 90 -9.01 4.31 13.31
C THR A 90 -8.31 5.67 13.36
N ARG A 91 -8.29 6.33 14.53
CA ARG A 91 -7.57 7.59 14.70
C ARG A 91 -6.06 7.46 14.53
N ARG A 92 -5.46 6.32 14.93
CA ARG A 92 -4.01 6.07 14.90
C ARG A 92 -3.53 5.41 13.62
N LEU A 93 -4.43 4.72 12.92
CA LEU A 93 -4.11 3.94 11.73
C LEU A 93 -3.33 4.72 10.65
N PRO A 94 -3.69 5.97 10.28
CA PRO A 94 -2.98 6.70 9.24
C PRO A 94 -1.50 6.92 9.52
N ILE A 95 -1.08 7.08 10.77
CA ILE A 95 0.34 7.24 11.13
C ILE A 95 1.12 5.96 10.78
N VAL A 96 0.54 4.79 11.08
CA VAL A 96 1.17 3.49 10.84
C VAL A 96 1.22 3.18 9.34
N VAL A 97 0.24 3.64 8.56
CA VAL A 97 0.15 3.33 7.12
C VAL A 97 0.76 4.39 6.20
N LEU A 98 1.30 5.51 6.73
CA LEU A 98 2.05 6.49 5.93
C LEU A 98 3.22 5.86 5.13
N PRO A 99 4.04 4.95 5.70
CA PRO A 99 5.07 4.24 4.94
C PRO A 99 4.51 3.42 3.77
N TYR A 100 3.30 2.88 3.90
CA TYR A 100 2.59 2.21 2.82
C TYR A 100 2.30 3.15 1.65
N ALA A 101 1.74 4.33 1.93
CA ALA A 101 1.47 5.31 0.90
C ALA A 101 2.78 5.78 0.22
N ALA A 102 3.84 5.98 0.99
CA ALA A 102 5.16 6.34 0.48
C ALA A 102 5.76 5.24 -0.42
N ALA A 103 5.61 3.96 -0.04
CA ALA A 103 6.05 2.83 -0.88
C ALA A 103 5.31 2.81 -2.22
N CYS A 104 3.98 2.94 -2.20
CA CYS A 104 3.17 2.99 -3.42
C CYS A 104 3.56 4.18 -4.31
N LEU A 105 3.76 5.36 -3.72
CA LEU A 105 4.21 6.56 -4.44
C LEU A 105 5.59 6.34 -5.08
N ALA A 106 6.55 5.78 -4.35
CA ALA A 106 7.89 5.54 -4.86
C ALA A 106 7.88 4.64 -6.10
N TRP A 107 7.11 3.55 -6.09
CA TRP A 107 7.05 2.62 -7.22
C TRP A 107 6.23 3.14 -8.41
N THR A 108 5.21 3.96 -8.19
CA THR A 108 4.49 4.62 -9.27
C THR A 108 5.30 5.76 -9.89
N LEU A 109 6.07 6.52 -9.09
CA LEU A 109 7.06 7.48 -9.58
C LEU A 109 8.17 6.81 -10.39
N ALA A 110 8.57 5.59 -10.05
CA ALA A 110 9.59 4.85 -10.77
C ALA A 110 9.23 4.56 -12.24
N LEU A 111 7.94 4.60 -12.61
CA LEU A 111 7.50 4.51 -14.01
C LEU A 111 7.98 5.70 -14.86
N TRP A 112 8.24 6.84 -14.23
CA TRP A 112 8.66 8.12 -14.82
C TRP A 112 10.15 8.38 -14.69
N GLY A 113 10.92 7.35 -14.38
CA GLY A 113 12.35 7.46 -14.20
C GLY A 113 13.16 6.84 -15.35
N ALA A 114 14.44 7.19 -15.38
CA ALA A 114 15.41 6.58 -16.26
C ALA A 114 15.52 5.06 -16.01
N SER A 115 15.95 4.32 -17.02
CA SER A 115 16.20 2.90 -16.87
C SER A 115 17.32 2.66 -15.84
N THR A 116 17.09 1.72 -14.95
CA THR A 116 18.05 1.32 -13.91
C THR A 116 18.32 -0.19 -13.99
N ARG A 117 18.95 -0.70 -12.94
CA ARG A 117 19.20 -2.15 -12.82
C ARG A 117 17.93 -2.99 -12.78
N ILE A 118 16.83 -2.46 -12.22
CA ILE A 118 15.53 -3.16 -12.21
C ILE A 118 14.89 -2.98 -13.58
N PRO A 119 14.59 -4.06 -14.31
CA PRO A 119 14.05 -3.97 -15.66
C PRO A 119 12.66 -3.32 -15.63
N ARG A 120 12.37 -2.52 -16.66
CA ARG A 120 11.13 -1.71 -16.74
C ARG A 120 9.86 -2.55 -16.59
N ARG A 121 9.85 -3.78 -17.09
CA ARG A 121 8.72 -4.72 -16.90
C ARG A 121 8.46 -5.03 -15.42
N ALA A 122 9.52 -5.16 -14.61
CA ALA A 122 9.38 -5.39 -13.19
C ALA A 122 8.87 -4.13 -12.46
N VAL A 123 9.36 -2.94 -12.84
CA VAL A 123 8.83 -1.68 -12.31
C VAL A 123 7.33 -1.56 -12.57
N TRP A 124 6.86 -1.89 -13.79
CA TRP A 124 5.43 -1.92 -14.11
C TRP A 124 4.67 -2.93 -13.23
N GLY A 125 5.17 -4.17 -13.12
CA GLY A 125 4.53 -5.19 -12.29
C GLY A 125 4.41 -4.80 -10.83
N ILE A 126 5.50 -4.26 -10.25
CA ILE A 126 5.52 -3.80 -8.85
C ILE A 126 4.57 -2.61 -8.65
N ALA A 127 4.57 -1.62 -9.55
CA ALA A 127 3.66 -0.49 -9.49
C ALA A 127 2.18 -0.94 -9.61
N THR A 128 1.88 -1.92 -10.48
CA THR A 128 0.54 -2.51 -10.59
C THR A 128 0.10 -3.18 -9.30
N LEU A 129 0.98 -3.93 -8.64
CA LEU A 129 0.69 -4.57 -7.34
C LEU A 129 0.46 -3.52 -6.24
N CYS A 130 1.22 -2.41 -6.24
CA CYS A 130 0.96 -1.28 -5.36
C CYS A 130 -0.43 -0.67 -5.62
N VAL A 131 -0.83 -0.53 -6.88
CA VAL A 131 -2.17 0.00 -7.23
C VAL A 131 -3.28 -0.96 -6.83
N ILE A 132 -3.14 -2.27 -7.02
CA ILE A 132 -4.10 -3.27 -6.50
C ILE A 132 -4.27 -3.11 -4.99
N SER A 133 -3.17 -2.93 -4.29
CA SER A 133 -3.18 -2.67 -2.85
C SER A 133 -3.89 -1.35 -2.50
N ILE A 134 -3.69 -0.26 -3.27
CA ILE A 134 -4.41 1.00 -3.08
C ILE A 134 -5.93 0.80 -3.26
N LEU A 135 -6.33 0.09 -4.30
CA LEU A 135 -7.75 -0.16 -4.62
C LEU A 135 -8.46 -1.02 -3.56
N SER A 136 -7.73 -1.79 -2.75
CA SER A 136 -8.30 -2.51 -1.60
C SER A 136 -8.58 -1.59 -0.39
N THR A 137 -8.03 -0.37 -0.36
CA THR A 137 -8.15 0.55 0.80
C THR A 137 -9.57 1.06 1.03
N PRO A 138 -10.34 1.52 0.03
CA PRO A 138 -11.73 1.90 0.24
C PRO A 138 -12.60 0.76 0.79
N TRP A 139 -12.34 -0.46 0.33
CA TRP A 139 -13.05 -1.64 0.80
C TRP A 139 -12.83 -1.91 2.30
N ALA A 140 -11.57 -1.77 2.76
CA ALA A 140 -11.26 -1.85 4.19
C ALA A 140 -11.85 -0.69 4.99
N ALA A 141 -11.86 0.53 4.44
CA ALA A 141 -12.41 1.71 5.09
C ALA A 141 -13.90 1.55 5.36
N LEU A 142 -14.68 1.10 4.37
CA LEU A 142 -16.11 0.84 4.51
C LEU A 142 -16.41 -0.18 5.64
N ALA A 143 -15.60 -1.23 5.75
CA ALA A 143 -15.77 -2.22 6.83
C ALA A 143 -15.46 -1.64 8.21
N LEU A 144 -14.45 -0.76 8.31
CA LEU A 144 -14.11 -0.08 9.56
C LEU A 144 -15.17 0.94 9.97
N ASP A 145 -15.72 1.68 9.02
CA ASP A 145 -16.79 2.64 9.26
C ASP A 145 -18.07 1.92 9.74
N ASP A 146 -18.44 0.81 9.07
CA ASP A 146 -19.58 -0.01 9.47
C ASP A 146 -19.43 -0.53 10.92
N MET A 147 -18.25 -1.04 11.26
CA MET A 147 -17.95 -1.49 12.63
C MET A 147 -17.93 -0.35 13.65
N GLN A 148 -17.59 0.89 13.27
CA GLN A 148 -17.63 2.04 14.17
C GLN A 148 -19.06 2.49 14.47
N ASP A 149 -19.93 2.44 13.46
CA ASP A 149 -21.30 2.95 13.56
C ASP A 149 -22.26 1.92 14.17
N HIS A 150 -22.12 0.64 13.80
CA HIS A 150 -23.06 -0.42 14.15
C HIS A 150 -22.50 -1.47 15.13
N GLY A 151 -21.22 -1.35 15.52
CA GLY A 151 -20.54 -2.36 16.33
C GLY A 151 -19.95 -3.50 15.52
N TYR A 152 -19.43 -4.52 16.21
CA TYR A 152 -18.82 -5.68 15.56
C TYR A 152 -19.88 -6.51 14.83
N THR A 153 -19.62 -6.78 13.55
CA THR A 153 -20.36 -7.77 12.77
C THR A 153 -19.37 -8.70 12.08
N GLU A 154 -19.69 -9.99 12.03
CA GLU A 154 -18.87 -10.98 11.34
C GLU A 154 -18.69 -10.64 9.84
N ALA A 155 -19.71 -10.05 9.21
CA ALA A 155 -19.66 -9.65 7.82
C ALA A 155 -18.64 -8.52 7.57
N ALA A 156 -18.68 -7.45 8.37
CA ALA A 156 -17.73 -6.35 8.28
C ALA A 156 -16.31 -6.82 8.64
N TYR A 157 -16.17 -7.69 9.64
CA TYR A 157 -14.87 -8.26 9.98
C TYR A 157 -14.27 -9.09 8.84
N ARG A 158 -15.04 -9.97 8.22
CA ARG A 158 -14.60 -10.74 7.04
C ARG A 158 -14.23 -9.85 5.85
N GLN A 159 -15.00 -8.80 5.63
CA GLN A 159 -14.69 -7.81 4.59
C GLN A 159 -13.35 -7.12 4.86
N LEU A 160 -13.10 -6.70 6.11
CA LEU A 160 -11.83 -6.11 6.54
C LEU A 160 -10.67 -7.09 6.33
N GLN A 161 -10.83 -8.33 6.81
CA GLN A 161 -9.82 -9.39 6.67
C GLN A 161 -9.49 -9.68 5.19
N THR A 162 -10.51 -9.83 4.35
CA THR A 162 -10.32 -10.15 2.93
C THR A 162 -9.62 -9.00 2.19
N SER A 163 -10.05 -7.76 2.41
CA SER A 163 -9.42 -6.59 1.80
C SER A 163 -7.96 -6.44 2.23
N HIS A 164 -7.67 -6.74 3.49
CA HIS A 164 -6.32 -6.69 4.02
C HIS A 164 -5.44 -7.84 3.51
N LEU A 165 -5.99 -9.04 3.36
CA LEU A 165 -5.29 -10.18 2.76
C LEU A 165 -4.85 -9.86 1.31
N VAL A 166 -5.75 -9.31 0.50
CA VAL A 166 -5.43 -8.88 -0.87
C VAL A 166 -4.28 -7.87 -0.86
N ARG A 167 -4.31 -6.88 0.03
CA ARG A 167 -3.24 -5.90 0.20
C ARG A 167 -1.92 -6.56 0.59
N SER A 168 -1.94 -7.40 1.62
CA SER A 168 -0.75 -8.07 2.16
C SER A 168 -0.08 -8.94 1.12
N LEU A 169 -0.85 -9.73 0.36
CA LEU A 169 -0.34 -10.56 -0.72
C LEU A 169 0.25 -9.72 -1.86
N ALA A 170 -0.46 -8.69 -2.31
CA ALA A 170 0.01 -7.83 -3.39
C ALA A 170 1.35 -7.16 -3.02
N LEU A 171 1.46 -6.60 -1.81
CA LEU A 171 2.69 -5.96 -1.34
C LEU A 171 3.83 -6.98 -1.12
N THR A 172 3.51 -8.18 -0.63
CA THR A 172 4.51 -9.25 -0.46
C THR A 172 5.08 -9.67 -1.80
N ILE A 173 4.23 -9.91 -2.81
CA ILE A 173 4.67 -10.27 -4.16
C ILE A 173 5.52 -9.13 -4.75
N ALA A 174 5.10 -7.87 -4.57
CA ALA A 174 5.85 -6.69 -5.03
C ALA A 174 7.24 -6.63 -4.39
N ALA A 175 7.33 -6.81 -3.07
CA ALA A 175 8.60 -6.76 -2.32
C ALA A 175 9.55 -7.89 -2.74
N VAL A 176 9.04 -9.11 -2.84
CA VAL A 176 9.82 -10.27 -3.29
C VAL A 176 10.30 -10.08 -4.72
N TRP A 177 9.43 -9.63 -5.62
CA TRP A 177 9.81 -9.39 -7.02
C TRP A 177 10.90 -8.31 -7.14
N ALA A 178 10.72 -7.18 -6.45
CA ALA A 178 11.71 -6.11 -6.43
C ALA A 178 13.07 -6.59 -5.88
N LEU A 179 13.05 -7.41 -4.83
CA LEU A 179 14.26 -8.00 -4.24
C LEU A 179 14.96 -8.94 -5.23
N VAL A 180 14.21 -9.87 -5.84
CA VAL A 180 14.74 -10.83 -6.80
C VAL A 180 15.40 -10.13 -7.99
N GLU A 181 14.75 -9.11 -8.56
CA GLU A 181 15.34 -8.36 -9.68
C GLU A 181 16.59 -7.58 -9.28
N LYS A 182 16.65 -7.07 -8.06
CA LYS A 182 17.85 -6.40 -7.54
C LYS A 182 19.02 -7.36 -7.35
N TRP A 183 18.76 -8.62 -6.96
CA TRP A 183 19.80 -9.63 -6.68
C TRP A 183 20.23 -10.44 -7.92
N ARG A 184 19.42 -10.49 -8.97
CA ARG A 184 19.78 -11.20 -10.23
C ARG A 184 20.95 -10.58 -10.99
N LEU A 185 21.39 -9.39 -10.62
CA LEU A 185 22.46 -8.69 -11.29
C LEU A 185 23.78 -8.97 -10.58
N PRO A 186 24.83 -9.42 -11.30
CA PRO A 186 26.15 -9.62 -10.70
C PRO A 186 26.64 -8.29 -10.09
N TRP A 187 27.17 -8.38 -8.90
CA TRP A 187 27.86 -7.29 -8.23
C TRP A 187 29.07 -6.88 -9.10
N ARG A 188 28.92 -5.81 -9.88
CA ARG A 188 30.01 -5.17 -10.62
C ARG A 188 30.48 -3.94 -9.89
#